data_1d420267b9b9fc5cddc713e43f4426c3
#
_entry.id   1d420267b9b9fc5cddc713e43f4426c3
#
_cell.length_a   1.000
_cell.length_b   1.000
_cell.length_c   1.000
_cell.angle_alpha   90.00
_cell.angle_beta   90.00
_cell.angle_gamma   90.00
#
_symmetry.space_group_name_H-M   'P 1'
#
loop_
_entity.id
_entity.type
_entity.pdbx_description
1 polymer ?
#
loop_
_entity_poly.entity_id
_entity_poly.type
_entity_poly.pdbx_seq_one_letter_code
_entity_poly.pdbx_strand_id
1 'polypeptide(L)'
;MNIIEKVRAIYDEMIIHRRHLHANPELSFQEFETARYIKNFLNDLGIENQSIGETGVVGLIGMGEKCIALRADIDALPIKEETGLTFCSKKNGVMHACGHDMHTAMLLGAAKILKENEDMLNGVVKLIFQPGEEKTPGGASMLIKEGVLENPRTEAVFGQHIYPDAAVGTIALSPGFIMAAPDELYWTINGK
;
A
#
# COMPACT_ATOMS: atom_id res chain seq x y z
N MET A 1 14.45 15.36 15.43
CA MET A 1 13.06 14.80 15.42
C MET A 1 13.09 13.40 16.01
N ASN A 2 12.25 13.09 17.00
CA ASN A 2 12.10 11.71 17.51
C ASN A 2 10.94 11.03 16.74
N ILE A 3 11.28 10.25 15.71
CA ILE A 3 10.30 9.54 14.87
C ILE A 3 9.47 8.55 15.69
N ILE A 4 10.06 7.87 16.66
CA ILE A 4 9.36 6.87 17.49
C ILE A 4 8.23 7.53 18.29
N GLU A 5 8.46 8.71 18.85
CA GLU A 5 7.41 9.46 19.57
C GLU A 5 6.28 9.87 18.64
N LYS A 6 6.58 10.32 17.42
CA LYS A 6 5.57 10.65 16.43
C LYS A 6 4.75 9.45 16.01
N VAL A 7 5.38 8.31 15.77
CA VAL A 7 4.68 7.05 15.45
C VAL A 7 3.74 6.64 16.58
N ARG A 8 4.20 6.74 17.84
CA ARG A 8 3.35 6.44 19.01
C ARG A 8 2.16 7.38 19.12
N ALA A 9 2.34 8.64 18.79
CA ALA A 9 1.26 9.63 18.85
C ALA A 9 0.11 9.37 17.84
N ILE A 10 0.40 8.73 16.70
CA ILE A 10 -0.60 8.42 15.68
C ILE A 10 -1.04 6.95 15.71
N TYR A 11 -0.57 6.15 16.64
CA TYR A 11 -0.77 4.69 16.67
C TYR A 11 -2.26 4.29 16.64
N ASP A 12 -3.07 4.89 17.50
CA ASP A 12 -4.50 4.59 17.56
C ASP A 12 -5.25 5.00 16.29
N GLU A 13 -4.85 6.11 15.67
CA GLU A 13 -5.38 6.55 14.38
C GLU A 13 -5.06 5.52 13.28
N MET A 14 -3.84 4.99 13.24
CA MET A 14 -3.46 3.96 12.27
C MET A 14 -4.23 2.65 12.47
N ILE A 15 -4.54 2.29 13.71
CA ILE A 15 -5.43 1.15 14.00
C ILE A 15 -6.84 1.38 13.41
N ILE A 16 -7.35 2.60 13.50
CA ILE A 16 -8.67 2.95 12.92
C ILE A 16 -8.62 2.80 11.40
N HIS A 17 -7.60 3.34 10.74
CA HIS A 17 -7.44 3.22 9.29
C HIS A 17 -7.32 1.75 8.86
N ARG A 18 -6.47 0.98 9.52
CA ARG A 18 -6.31 -0.45 9.26
C ARG A 18 -7.63 -1.22 9.39
N ARG A 19 -8.39 -1.00 10.47
CA ARG A 19 -9.67 -1.66 10.68
C ARG A 19 -10.73 -1.24 9.68
N HIS A 20 -10.72 0.02 9.25
CA HIS A 20 -11.61 0.51 8.19
C HIS A 20 -11.33 -0.21 6.87
N LEU A 21 -10.08 -0.27 6.45
CA LEU A 21 -9.63 -0.95 5.23
C LEU A 21 -9.96 -2.45 5.30
N HIS A 22 -9.65 -3.11 6.41
CA HIS A 22 -9.95 -4.53 6.64
C HIS A 22 -11.44 -4.85 6.53
N ALA A 23 -12.28 -4.01 7.07
CA ALA A 23 -13.74 -4.20 7.03
C ALA A 23 -14.37 -3.91 5.65
N ASN A 24 -13.64 -3.22 4.75
CA ASN A 24 -14.15 -2.81 3.44
C ASN A 24 -13.19 -3.22 2.31
N PRO A 25 -12.78 -4.50 2.22
CA PRO A 25 -11.78 -4.96 1.25
C PRO A 25 -12.31 -4.90 -0.18
N GLU A 26 -11.41 -4.71 -1.14
CA GLU A 26 -11.72 -4.70 -2.57
C GLU A 26 -10.73 -5.58 -3.32
N LEU A 27 -11.24 -6.31 -4.33
CA LEU A 27 -10.40 -7.19 -5.15
C LEU A 27 -9.47 -6.40 -6.06
N SER A 28 -8.41 -7.06 -6.53
CA SER A 28 -7.45 -6.54 -7.48
C SER A 28 -8.12 -5.84 -8.67
N PHE A 29 -7.70 -4.61 -8.96
CA PHE A 29 -8.22 -3.72 -10.00
C PHE A 29 -9.69 -3.27 -9.81
N GLN A 30 -10.24 -3.42 -8.61
CA GLN A 30 -11.57 -2.96 -8.21
C GLN A 30 -11.54 -2.12 -6.93
N GLU A 31 -10.39 -1.59 -6.57
CA GLU A 31 -10.11 -0.90 -5.30
C GLU A 31 -10.57 0.57 -5.33
N PHE A 32 -11.76 0.85 -5.91
CA PHE A 32 -12.25 2.22 -6.13
C PHE A 32 -12.53 2.99 -4.83
N GLU A 33 -13.16 2.35 -3.86
CA GLU A 33 -13.47 2.96 -2.57
C GLU A 33 -12.22 3.11 -1.71
N THR A 34 -11.30 2.13 -1.78
CA THR A 34 -9.99 2.16 -1.14
C THR A 34 -9.16 3.32 -1.69
N ALA A 35 -9.08 3.47 -3.01
CA ALA A 35 -8.39 4.58 -3.66
C ALA A 35 -8.99 5.94 -3.27
N ARG A 36 -10.33 6.04 -3.22
CA ARG A 36 -11.03 7.24 -2.78
C ARG A 36 -10.72 7.58 -1.33
N TYR A 37 -10.71 6.58 -0.45
CA TYR A 37 -10.36 6.73 0.95
C TYR A 37 -8.95 7.28 1.14
N ILE A 38 -7.98 6.71 0.43
CA ILE A 38 -6.58 7.14 0.43
C ILE A 38 -6.47 8.58 -0.06
N LYS A 39 -7.10 8.92 -1.21
CA LYS A 39 -7.06 10.28 -1.76
C LYS A 39 -7.64 11.31 -0.81
N ASN A 40 -8.76 11.00 -0.15
CA ASN A 40 -9.38 11.89 0.83
C ASN A 40 -8.41 12.14 2.00
N PHE A 41 -7.79 11.09 2.55
CA PHE A 41 -6.81 11.24 3.62
C PHE A 41 -5.62 12.11 3.21
N LEU A 42 -5.07 11.90 2.00
CA LEU A 42 -3.97 12.73 1.49
C LEU A 42 -4.40 14.18 1.28
N ASN A 43 -5.61 14.43 0.77
CA ASN A 43 -6.17 15.77 0.60
C ASN A 43 -6.35 16.48 1.95
N ASP A 44 -6.84 15.79 2.98
CA ASP A 44 -7.02 16.33 4.32
C ASP A 44 -5.69 16.76 4.95
N LEU A 45 -4.59 16.10 4.58
CA LEU A 45 -3.23 16.48 4.96
C LEU A 45 -2.62 17.57 4.06
N GLY A 46 -3.29 17.99 3.00
CA GLY A 46 -2.74 18.93 2.02
C GLY A 46 -1.60 18.32 1.20
N ILE A 47 -1.62 17.01 0.95
CA ILE A 47 -0.66 16.32 0.10
C ILE A 47 -1.21 16.29 -1.32
N GLU A 48 -0.44 16.84 -2.27
CA GLU A 48 -0.77 16.76 -3.69
C GLU A 48 -0.81 15.29 -4.12
N ASN A 49 -1.91 14.87 -4.74
CA ASN A 49 -2.08 13.49 -5.16
C ASN A 49 -2.90 13.37 -6.45
N GLN A 50 -2.69 12.28 -7.15
CA GLN A 50 -3.40 11.96 -8.39
C GLN A 50 -3.68 10.46 -8.48
N SER A 51 -4.67 10.11 -9.30
CA SER A 51 -4.88 8.72 -9.71
C SER A 51 -3.83 8.32 -10.74
N ILE A 52 -3.44 7.05 -10.72
CA ILE A 52 -2.61 6.41 -11.73
C ILE A 52 -3.21 5.02 -12.02
N GLY A 53 -3.39 4.69 -13.29
CA GLY A 53 -4.30 3.60 -13.64
C GLY A 53 -5.73 3.91 -13.21
N GLU A 54 -6.53 2.88 -13.02
CA GLU A 54 -7.92 3.05 -12.61
C GLU A 54 -8.07 3.26 -11.09
N THR A 55 -7.29 2.54 -10.27
CA THR A 55 -7.43 2.49 -8.81
C THR A 55 -6.15 2.77 -8.04
N GLY A 56 -5.03 3.01 -8.73
CA GLY A 56 -3.79 3.44 -8.08
C GLY A 56 -3.83 4.91 -7.64
N VAL A 57 -3.07 5.23 -6.59
CA VAL A 57 -2.93 6.59 -6.09
C VAL A 57 -1.45 6.92 -5.90
N VAL A 58 -1.05 8.12 -6.33
CA VAL A 58 0.30 8.65 -6.11
C VAL A 58 0.18 9.98 -5.40
N GLY A 59 0.95 10.15 -4.32
CA GLY A 59 1.11 11.43 -3.62
C GLY A 59 2.55 11.90 -3.61
N LEU A 60 2.77 13.21 -3.50
CA LEU A 60 4.11 13.81 -3.44
C LEU A 60 4.24 14.68 -2.18
N ILE A 61 5.37 14.53 -1.48
CA ILE A 61 5.71 15.34 -0.30
C ILE A 61 7.13 15.86 -0.46
N GLY A 62 7.33 17.13 -0.17
CA GLY A 62 8.62 17.78 -0.24
C GLY A 62 8.95 18.30 -1.64
N MET A 63 10.12 18.92 -1.76
CA MET A 63 10.61 19.54 -2.98
C MET A 63 12.10 19.24 -3.18
N GLY A 64 12.57 19.23 -4.43
CA GLY A 64 13.98 19.04 -4.76
C GLY A 64 14.19 18.13 -5.96
N GLU A 65 15.44 17.88 -6.27
CA GLU A 65 15.83 17.08 -7.44
C GLU A 65 15.81 15.58 -7.17
N LYS A 66 16.08 15.17 -5.92
CA LYS A 66 16.11 13.76 -5.53
C LYS A 66 14.72 13.27 -5.17
N CYS A 67 14.39 12.05 -5.59
CA CYS A 67 13.13 11.43 -5.25
C CYS A 67 13.33 9.98 -4.85
N ILE A 68 12.73 9.61 -3.72
CA ILE A 68 12.53 8.21 -3.32
C ILE A 68 11.04 7.92 -3.27
N ALA A 69 10.66 6.65 -3.41
CA ALA A 69 9.29 6.24 -3.28
C ALA A 69 9.09 5.30 -2.09
N LEU A 70 7.94 5.45 -1.42
CA LEU A 70 7.40 4.50 -0.46
C LEU A 70 6.17 3.84 -1.09
N ARG A 71 6.10 2.51 -1.07
CA ARG A 71 5.07 1.71 -1.74
C ARG A 71 4.29 0.87 -0.75
N ALA A 72 2.98 0.84 -0.91
CA ALA A 72 2.07 -0.16 -0.34
C ALA A 72 1.11 -0.67 -1.41
N ASP A 73 0.81 -1.96 -1.39
CA ASP A 73 -0.30 -2.55 -2.10
C ASP A 73 -1.61 -2.30 -1.38
N ILE A 74 -2.75 -2.35 -2.11
CA ILE A 74 -4.05 -1.96 -1.56
C ILE A 74 -5.19 -2.95 -1.82
N ASP A 75 -4.96 -4.00 -2.59
CA ASP A 75 -5.97 -4.98 -2.97
C ASP A 75 -6.16 -6.11 -1.93
N ALA A 76 -7.27 -6.81 -2.03
CA ALA A 76 -7.65 -7.93 -1.20
C ALA A 76 -7.86 -9.20 -2.02
N LEU A 77 -7.97 -10.33 -1.34
CA LEU A 77 -8.11 -11.66 -1.92
C LEU A 77 -9.57 -12.16 -1.93
N PRO A 78 -9.95 -13.02 -2.90
CA PRO A 78 -11.26 -13.67 -2.96
C PRO A 78 -11.34 -14.81 -1.95
N ILE A 79 -11.21 -14.48 -0.66
CA ILE A 79 -11.21 -15.42 0.47
C ILE A 79 -12.31 -15.03 1.43
N LYS A 80 -13.12 -16.02 1.88
CA LYS A 80 -14.11 -15.80 2.93
C LYS A 80 -13.39 -15.66 4.28
N GLU A 81 -13.62 -14.55 4.95
CA GLU A 81 -13.07 -14.35 6.29
C GLU A 81 -13.83 -15.16 7.34
N GLU A 82 -13.11 -15.86 8.21
CA GLU A 82 -13.64 -16.67 9.32
C GLU A 82 -12.95 -16.32 10.66
N THR A 83 -12.39 -15.12 10.78
CA THR A 83 -11.64 -14.68 11.98
C THR A 83 -12.53 -14.39 13.18
N GLY A 84 -13.80 -14.02 12.97
CA GLY A 84 -14.71 -13.63 14.04
C GLY A 84 -14.37 -12.29 14.71
N LEU A 85 -13.50 -11.48 14.09
CA LEU A 85 -13.11 -10.17 14.62
C LEU A 85 -14.25 -9.16 14.52
N THR A 86 -14.30 -8.20 15.43
CA THR A 86 -15.32 -7.13 15.43
C THR A 86 -15.25 -6.20 14.21
N PHE A 87 -14.13 -6.20 13.51
CA PHE A 87 -13.86 -5.44 12.29
C PHE A 87 -13.64 -6.34 11.07
N CYS A 88 -14.16 -7.57 11.09
CA CYS A 88 -14.08 -8.48 9.95
C CYS A 88 -14.69 -7.87 8.68
N SER A 89 -14.33 -8.44 7.54
CA SER A 89 -14.83 -8.03 6.23
C SER A 89 -16.37 -7.95 6.19
N LYS A 90 -16.89 -6.87 5.66
CA LYS A 90 -18.32 -6.69 5.36
C LYS A 90 -18.70 -7.20 3.97
N LYS A 91 -17.71 -7.62 3.17
CA LYS A 91 -17.89 -8.17 1.82
C LYS A 91 -17.71 -9.68 1.85
N ASN A 92 -18.80 -10.41 1.69
CA ASN A 92 -18.75 -11.87 1.69
C ASN A 92 -17.83 -12.40 0.59
N GLY A 93 -16.90 -13.29 0.97
CA GLY A 93 -15.94 -13.90 0.05
C GLY A 93 -14.76 -13.00 -0.34
N VAL A 94 -14.54 -11.88 0.34
CA VAL A 94 -13.40 -11.00 0.12
C VAL A 94 -12.74 -10.66 1.46
N MET A 95 -11.42 -10.76 1.55
CA MET A 95 -10.67 -10.50 2.78
C MET A 95 -9.28 -9.95 2.48
N HIS A 96 -8.80 -9.03 3.30
CA HIS A 96 -7.37 -8.69 3.35
C HIS A 96 -6.55 -9.80 4.03
N ALA A 97 -6.42 -10.94 3.37
CA ALA A 97 -5.73 -12.11 3.92
C ALA A 97 -4.19 -12.01 3.79
N CYS A 98 -3.67 -11.17 2.89
CA CYS A 98 -2.24 -10.90 2.74
C CYS A 98 -1.75 -9.71 3.59
N GLY A 99 -2.68 -8.95 4.19
CA GLY A 99 -2.34 -7.84 5.10
C GLY A 99 -2.08 -6.50 4.43
N HIS A 100 -2.53 -6.31 3.19
CA HIS A 100 -2.39 -5.05 2.46
C HIS A 100 -3.12 -3.88 3.14
N ASP A 101 -4.13 -4.14 3.96
CA ASP A 101 -4.76 -3.18 4.86
C ASP A 101 -3.77 -2.59 5.88
N MET A 102 -2.84 -3.41 6.39
CA MET A 102 -1.76 -2.93 7.26
C MET A 102 -0.70 -2.16 6.49
N HIS A 103 -0.31 -2.62 5.30
CA HIS A 103 0.65 -1.91 4.45
C HIS A 103 0.14 -0.51 4.09
N THR A 104 -1.13 -0.43 3.67
CA THR A 104 -1.80 0.84 3.38
C THR A 104 -1.83 1.75 4.60
N ALA A 105 -2.26 1.25 5.76
CA ALA A 105 -2.33 2.05 7.00
C ALA A 105 -0.94 2.56 7.42
N MET A 106 0.11 1.73 7.29
CA MET A 106 1.49 2.16 7.58
C MET A 106 1.95 3.27 6.64
N LEU A 107 1.61 3.19 5.35
CA LEU A 107 1.98 4.24 4.39
C LEU A 107 1.19 5.54 4.64
N LEU A 108 -0.09 5.47 5.02
CA LEU A 108 -0.85 6.64 5.46
C LEU A 108 -0.22 7.30 6.69
N GLY A 109 0.23 6.50 7.68
CA GLY A 109 0.95 7.01 8.84
C GLY A 109 2.28 7.66 8.48
N ALA A 110 3.04 7.05 7.58
CA ALA A 110 4.27 7.64 7.06
C ALA A 110 4.01 8.96 6.34
N ALA A 111 2.96 9.02 5.51
CA ALA A 111 2.54 10.24 4.81
C ALA A 111 2.26 11.39 5.80
N LYS A 112 1.52 11.12 6.87
CA LYS A 112 1.21 12.12 7.90
C LYS A 112 2.47 12.65 8.58
N ILE A 113 3.36 11.75 9.05
CA ILE A 113 4.60 12.14 9.73
C ILE A 113 5.53 12.92 8.78
N LEU A 114 5.64 12.49 7.52
CA LEU A 114 6.47 13.16 6.53
C LEU A 114 5.92 14.55 6.20
N LYS A 115 4.60 14.68 6.03
CA LYS A 115 3.96 15.98 5.75
C LYS A 115 4.14 16.96 6.91
N GLU A 116 3.98 16.52 8.15
CA GLU A 116 4.22 17.35 9.34
C GLU A 116 5.68 17.83 9.47
N ASN A 117 6.60 17.20 8.75
CA ASN A 117 8.03 17.53 8.78
C ASN A 117 8.59 17.81 7.39
N GLU A 118 7.73 18.26 6.48
CA GLU A 118 8.06 18.50 5.08
C GLU A 118 9.26 19.45 4.91
N ASP A 119 9.34 20.47 5.74
CA ASP A 119 10.45 21.46 5.73
C ASP A 119 11.83 20.83 6.05
N MET A 120 11.85 19.65 6.62
CA MET A 120 13.09 18.93 6.94
C MET A 120 13.54 17.98 5.82
N LEU A 121 12.72 17.79 4.80
CA LEU A 121 13.02 16.90 3.68
C LEU A 121 14.01 17.59 2.71
N ASN A 122 15.01 16.85 2.28
CA ASN A 122 15.96 17.29 1.24
C ASN A 122 15.70 16.50 -0.05
N GLY A 123 14.52 16.69 -0.62
CA GLY A 123 14.04 15.95 -1.79
C GLY A 123 12.56 15.66 -1.73
N VAL A 124 12.10 14.86 -2.66
CA VAL A 124 10.71 14.43 -2.78
C VAL A 124 10.53 13.01 -2.26
N VAL A 125 9.49 12.78 -1.47
CA VAL A 125 9.01 11.45 -1.14
C VAL A 125 7.74 11.21 -1.95
N LYS A 126 7.78 10.23 -2.85
CA LYS A 126 6.65 9.77 -3.63
C LYS A 126 5.95 8.64 -2.88
N LEU A 127 4.67 8.78 -2.63
CA LEU A 127 3.82 7.76 -2.04
C LEU A 127 3.14 6.99 -3.16
N ILE A 128 3.29 5.68 -3.22
CA ILE A 128 2.68 4.83 -4.26
C ILE A 128 1.75 3.83 -3.57
N PHE A 129 0.46 4.01 -3.76
CA PHE A 129 -0.57 3.04 -3.37
C PHE A 129 -0.92 2.21 -4.59
N GLN A 130 -0.38 1.01 -4.64
CA GLN A 130 -0.41 0.14 -5.81
C GLN A 130 -1.63 -0.77 -5.78
N PRO A 131 -2.47 -0.78 -6.83
CA PRO A 131 -3.55 -1.74 -6.99
C PRO A 131 -3.04 -3.09 -7.52
N GLY A 132 -3.88 -4.13 -7.44
CA GLY A 132 -3.75 -5.36 -8.20
C GLY A 132 -2.42 -6.10 -8.01
N GLU A 133 -1.93 -6.24 -6.78
CA GLU A 133 -0.72 -7.02 -6.50
C GLU A 133 -0.98 -8.51 -6.68
N GLU A 134 -2.15 -8.99 -6.23
CA GLU A 134 -2.56 -10.38 -6.11
C GLU A 134 -3.07 -10.99 -7.44
N LYS A 135 -3.04 -10.24 -8.54
CA LYS A 135 -3.58 -10.71 -9.82
C LYS A 135 -2.69 -10.33 -11.01
N THR A 136 -2.33 -11.32 -11.82
CA THR A 136 -1.60 -11.10 -13.09
C THR A 136 -2.36 -10.13 -14.01
N PRO A 137 -1.68 -9.18 -14.69
CA PRO A 137 -0.23 -9.03 -14.86
C PRO A 137 0.47 -8.26 -13.73
N GLY A 138 -0.21 -7.94 -12.62
CA GLY A 138 0.31 -7.18 -11.51
C GLY A 138 0.27 -5.66 -11.72
N GLY A 139 -0.30 -4.95 -10.75
CA GLY A 139 -0.45 -3.50 -10.83
C GLY A 139 0.87 -2.75 -10.94
N ALA A 140 1.95 -3.26 -10.33
CA ALA A 140 3.26 -2.62 -10.42
C ALA A 140 3.73 -2.43 -11.87
N SER A 141 3.61 -3.47 -12.70
CA SER A 141 4.00 -3.41 -14.12
C SER A 141 3.16 -2.41 -14.92
N MET A 142 1.89 -2.27 -14.57
CA MET A 142 0.98 -1.30 -15.19
C MET A 142 1.36 0.11 -14.79
N LEU A 143 1.56 0.37 -13.50
CA LEU A 143 1.95 1.69 -12.99
C LEU A 143 3.32 2.14 -13.55
N ILE A 144 4.28 1.22 -13.71
CA ILE A 144 5.58 1.53 -14.33
C ILE A 144 5.39 1.97 -15.80
N LYS A 145 4.54 1.28 -16.56
CA LYS A 145 4.22 1.66 -17.95
C LYS A 145 3.54 3.03 -18.05
N GLU A 146 2.79 3.42 -17.03
CA GLU A 146 2.16 4.74 -16.92
C GLU A 146 3.11 5.81 -16.34
N GLY A 147 4.38 5.47 -16.10
CA GLY A 147 5.41 6.42 -15.69
C GLY A 147 5.41 6.75 -14.21
N VAL A 148 4.90 5.88 -13.32
CA VAL A 148 4.88 6.13 -11.86
C VAL A 148 6.24 6.45 -11.28
N LEU A 149 7.32 5.95 -11.87
CA LEU A 149 8.70 6.19 -11.44
C LEU A 149 9.32 7.44 -12.06
N GLU A 150 8.61 8.11 -12.96
CA GLU A 150 9.02 9.37 -13.58
C GLU A 150 8.30 10.55 -12.92
N ASN A 151 8.75 11.76 -13.18
CA ASN A 151 8.16 13.06 -12.80
C ASN A 151 7.67 13.19 -11.34
N PRO A 152 8.58 13.26 -10.33
CA PRO A 152 10.04 13.23 -10.45
C PRO A 152 10.58 11.81 -10.61
N ARG A 153 11.74 11.67 -11.25
CA ARG A 153 12.39 10.36 -11.44
C ARG A 153 12.78 9.78 -10.08
N THR A 154 12.28 8.58 -9.80
CA THR A 154 12.49 7.87 -8.54
C THR A 154 13.83 7.14 -8.56
N GLU A 155 14.69 7.43 -7.57
CA GLU A 155 16.02 6.80 -7.43
C GLU A 155 15.96 5.46 -6.71
N ALA A 156 15.02 5.30 -5.76
CA ALA A 156 14.83 4.08 -5.00
C ALA A 156 13.37 3.92 -4.58
N VAL A 157 12.89 2.69 -4.53
CA VAL A 157 11.55 2.33 -4.03
C VAL A 157 11.71 1.47 -2.79
N PHE A 158 10.99 1.82 -1.73
CA PHE A 158 10.91 1.06 -0.50
C PHE A 158 9.49 0.54 -0.34
N GLY A 159 9.37 -0.78 -0.19
CA GLY A 159 8.15 -1.47 0.19
C GLY A 159 8.44 -2.40 1.34
N GLN A 160 7.47 -2.65 2.17
CA GLN A 160 7.57 -3.63 3.25
C GLN A 160 6.36 -4.55 3.20
N HIS A 161 6.57 -5.80 3.59
CA HIS A 161 5.50 -6.77 3.74
C HIS A 161 5.46 -7.27 5.18
N ILE A 162 4.26 -7.39 5.74
CA ILE A 162 4.12 -8.04 7.05
C ILE A 162 4.49 -9.52 6.94
N TYR A 163 5.12 -10.05 7.98
CA TYR A 163 5.51 -11.45 8.02
C TYR A 163 5.06 -12.08 9.34
N PRO A 164 4.02 -12.93 9.32
CA PRO A 164 3.40 -13.44 10.54
C PRO A 164 4.33 -14.21 11.47
N ASP A 165 5.34 -14.88 10.90
CA ASP A 165 6.29 -15.69 11.68
C ASP A 165 7.42 -14.88 12.33
N ALA A 166 7.52 -13.58 12.01
CA ALA A 166 8.50 -12.70 12.64
C ALA A 166 7.96 -12.10 13.94
N ALA A 167 8.81 -11.98 14.95
CA ALA A 167 8.45 -11.32 16.19
C ALA A 167 8.11 -9.84 15.95
N VAL A 168 7.09 -9.33 16.64
CA VAL A 168 6.69 -7.91 16.54
C VAL A 168 7.88 -7.00 16.88
N GLY A 169 8.10 -5.99 16.03
CA GLY A 169 9.21 -5.04 16.18
C GLY A 169 10.51 -5.48 15.52
N THR A 170 10.51 -6.62 14.81
CA THR A 170 11.66 -7.05 14.00
C THR A 170 11.47 -6.65 12.55
N ILE A 171 12.59 -6.40 11.85
CA ILE A 171 12.65 -6.17 10.41
C ILE A 171 13.62 -7.18 9.82
N ALA A 172 13.16 -7.96 8.84
CA ALA A 172 13.99 -8.88 8.09
C ALA A 172 14.43 -8.23 6.77
N LEU A 173 15.71 -8.25 6.50
CA LEU A 173 16.31 -7.74 5.26
C LEU A 173 17.28 -8.78 4.72
N SER A 174 17.36 -8.92 3.41
CA SER A 174 18.37 -9.75 2.73
C SER A 174 18.89 -9.02 1.50
N PRO A 175 20.19 -9.04 1.23
CA PRO A 175 20.71 -8.55 -0.03
C PRO A 175 20.33 -9.50 -1.19
N GLY A 176 20.03 -8.94 -2.36
CA GLY A 176 19.66 -9.69 -3.56
C GLY A 176 18.18 -10.03 -3.64
N PHE A 177 17.85 -11.14 -4.32
CA PHE A 177 16.45 -11.54 -4.53
C PHE A 177 15.88 -12.18 -3.25
N ILE A 178 14.73 -11.69 -2.79
CA ILE A 178 14.00 -12.20 -1.61
C ILE A 178 12.79 -13.03 -2.03
N MET A 179 12.08 -12.59 -3.08
CA MET A 179 10.82 -13.20 -3.53
C MET A 179 11.04 -14.05 -4.79
N ALA A 180 10.29 -15.15 -4.90
CA ALA A 180 10.19 -15.91 -6.13
C ALA A 180 9.37 -15.14 -7.18
N ALA A 181 9.58 -15.46 -8.47
CA ALA A 181 8.72 -15.03 -9.56
C ALA A 181 7.66 -16.10 -9.80
N PRO A 182 6.39 -15.88 -9.50
CA PRO A 182 5.33 -16.85 -9.76
C PRO A 182 4.87 -16.78 -11.22
N ASP A 183 4.46 -17.94 -11.75
CA ASP A 183 3.75 -18.10 -13.02
C ASP A 183 2.41 -18.77 -12.77
N GLU A 184 1.36 -18.32 -13.45
CA GLU A 184 0.03 -18.93 -13.39
C GLU A 184 -0.24 -19.75 -14.65
N LEU A 185 -0.64 -21.01 -14.46
CA LEU A 185 -1.00 -21.93 -15.53
C LEU A 185 -2.47 -22.37 -15.41
N TYR A 186 -3.26 -22.09 -16.42
CA TYR A 186 -4.66 -22.49 -16.48
C TYR A 186 -4.85 -23.65 -17.46
N TRP A 187 -5.36 -24.77 -16.97
CA TRP A 187 -5.61 -25.97 -17.77
C TRP A 187 -7.11 -26.30 -17.80
N THR A 188 -7.65 -26.47 -18.99
CA THR A 188 -9.01 -26.99 -19.17
C THR A 188 -8.95 -28.35 -19.83
N ILE A 189 -9.40 -29.40 -19.16
CA ILE A 189 -9.45 -30.77 -19.69
C ILE A 189 -10.92 -31.09 -19.97
N ASN A 190 -11.24 -31.25 -21.26
CA ASN A 190 -12.56 -31.74 -21.68
C ASN A 190 -12.50 -33.24 -21.91
N GLY A 191 -13.09 -34.01 -20.99
CA GLY A 191 -13.28 -35.46 -21.13
C GLY A 191 -14.43 -35.79 -22.11
N LYS A 192 -14.35 -36.95 -22.78
CA LYS A 192 -15.46 -37.53 -23.52
C LYS A 192 -16.26 -38.45 -22.62
#